data_ec4754feb9b9c1c445f995147a3ae66e
#
_entry.id   ec4754feb9b9c1c445f995147a3ae66e
#
_cell.length_a   1.000
_cell.length_b   1.000
_cell.length_c   1.000
_cell.angle_alpha   90.00
_cell.angle_beta   90.00
_cell.angle_gamma   90.00
#
_symmetry.space_group_name_H-M   'P 1'
#
loop_
_entity.id
_entity.type
_entity.pdbx_description
1 polymer ?
#
loop_
_entity_poly.entity_id
_entity_poly.type
_entity_poly.pdbx_seq_one_letter_code
_entity_poly.pdbx_strand_id
1 'polypeptide(L)'
;MIPKVKCVSGATILAGTIVRLPWGKGENKRIAYGTFEGVHGNTRVRTIGIALTRGSRGTKAVNVMNVWDGEKVHIGRSTIFYSHGVPFTVANGDEQDVYKEKVAEAIRNRKEEKKDDNK
;
A
#
# COMPACT_ATOMS: atom_id res chain seq x y z
N MET A 1 4.44 11.93 16.56
CA MET A 1 4.31 10.47 16.62
C MET A 1 4.38 9.87 15.23
N ILE A 2 5.19 8.85 15.07
CA ILE A 2 5.34 8.21 13.77
C ILE A 2 4.17 7.23 13.55
N PRO A 3 3.43 7.36 12.45
CA PRO A 3 2.35 6.42 12.17
C PRO A 3 2.86 4.98 12.15
N LYS A 4 2.08 4.10 12.73
CA LYS A 4 2.43 2.69 12.77
C LYS A 4 1.16 1.85 12.76
N VAL A 5 1.30 0.59 12.38
CA VAL A 5 0.19 -0.34 12.37
C VAL A 5 0.68 -1.70 12.85
N LYS A 6 -0.17 -2.40 13.58
CA LYS A 6 0.14 -3.74 14.03
C LYS A 6 -0.44 -4.73 13.01
N CYS A 7 0.39 -5.65 12.58
CA CYS A 7 0.01 -6.63 11.56
C CYS A 7 -0.55 -7.90 12.21
N VAL A 8 -1.22 -8.71 11.39
CA VAL A 8 -1.78 -9.99 11.88
C VAL A 8 -0.72 -10.92 12.43
N SER A 9 0.51 -10.78 11.98
CA SER A 9 1.61 -11.58 12.50
C SER A 9 2.08 -11.11 13.88
N GLY A 10 1.54 -10.02 14.37
CA GLY A 10 1.97 -9.45 15.63
C GLY A 10 3.06 -8.39 15.49
N ALA A 11 3.65 -8.28 14.32
CA ALA A 11 4.69 -7.30 14.08
C ALA A 11 4.11 -5.89 13.99
N THR A 12 4.88 -4.90 14.39
CA THR A 12 4.49 -3.50 14.26
C THR A 12 5.33 -2.86 13.16
N ILE A 13 4.66 -2.21 12.23
CA ILE A 13 5.31 -1.59 11.08
C ILE A 13 5.15 -0.08 11.16
N LEU A 14 6.26 0.63 11.00
CA LEU A 14 6.28 2.09 11.04
C LEU A 14 6.20 2.68 9.64
N ALA A 15 5.73 3.91 9.56
CA ALA A 15 5.69 4.64 8.28
C ALA A 15 7.09 4.67 7.68
N GLY A 16 7.15 4.49 6.37
CA GLY A 16 8.41 4.41 5.65
C GLY A 16 8.90 3.00 5.41
N THR A 17 8.26 2.01 6.04
CA THR A 17 8.65 0.62 5.87
C THR A 17 8.14 0.08 4.54
N ILE A 18 9.02 -0.58 3.79
CA ILE A 18 8.63 -1.25 2.57
C ILE A 18 8.05 -2.60 2.95
N VAL A 19 6.82 -2.86 2.53
CA VAL A 19 6.08 -4.03 2.96
C VAL A 19 5.61 -4.87 1.79
N ARG A 20 5.38 -6.15 2.08
CA ARG A 20 4.67 -7.05 1.17
C ARG A 20 3.22 -7.06 1.59
N LEU A 21 2.33 -7.04 0.63
CA LEU A 21 0.91 -7.04 0.91
C LEU A 21 0.18 -7.84 -0.16
N PRO A 22 -1.00 -8.40 0.18
CA PRO A 22 -1.79 -9.10 -0.82
C PRO A 22 -2.41 -8.10 -1.79
N TRP A 23 -2.46 -8.48 -3.05
CA TRP A 23 -2.98 -7.62 -4.10
C TRP A 23 -3.76 -8.44 -5.11
N GLY A 24 -4.83 -7.87 -5.65
CA GLY A 24 -5.65 -8.57 -6.61
C GLY A 24 -6.71 -9.43 -5.96
N LYS A 25 -7.50 -10.10 -6.80
CA LYS A 25 -8.61 -10.93 -6.34
C LYS A 25 -8.64 -12.26 -7.05
N GLY A 26 -9.17 -13.27 -6.36
CA GLY A 26 -9.35 -14.58 -6.94
C GLY A 26 -8.06 -15.16 -7.50
N GLU A 27 -8.11 -15.59 -8.76
CA GLU A 27 -6.95 -16.19 -9.40
C GLU A 27 -5.84 -15.20 -9.70
N ASN A 28 -6.16 -13.91 -9.69
CA ASN A 28 -5.18 -12.87 -9.94
C ASN A 28 -4.49 -12.39 -8.66
N LYS A 29 -4.74 -13.07 -7.58
CA LYS A 29 -4.15 -12.71 -6.30
C LYS A 29 -2.64 -12.88 -6.35
N ARG A 30 -1.93 -11.87 -5.92
CA ARG A 30 -0.47 -11.88 -5.95
C ARG A 30 0.08 -11.08 -4.79
N ILE A 31 1.39 -11.10 -4.64
CA ILE A 31 2.05 -10.32 -3.63
C ILE A 31 2.55 -9.04 -4.28
N ALA A 32 2.20 -7.92 -3.67
CA ALA A 32 2.66 -6.62 -4.12
C ALA A 32 3.60 -6.03 -3.06
N TYR A 33 4.27 -4.96 -3.43
CA TYR A 33 5.19 -4.25 -2.53
C TYR A 33 4.83 -2.78 -2.53
N GLY A 34 4.98 -2.15 -1.39
CA GLY A 34 4.68 -0.73 -1.29
C GLY A 34 5.33 -0.14 -0.06
N THR A 35 5.30 1.18 0.05
CA THR A 35 5.83 1.87 1.21
C THR A 35 4.68 2.24 2.12
N PHE A 36 4.66 1.67 3.31
CA PHE A 36 3.61 1.97 4.27
C PHE A 36 3.73 3.43 4.69
N GLU A 37 2.62 4.15 4.64
CA GLU A 37 2.61 5.57 4.98
C GLU A 37 1.94 5.85 6.33
N GLY A 38 0.97 5.05 6.67
CA GLY A 38 0.27 5.24 7.92
C GLY A 38 -1.18 4.80 7.82
N VAL A 39 -1.90 4.96 8.92
CA VAL A 39 -3.32 4.67 8.95
C VAL A 39 -4.04 5.90 8.43
N HIS A 40 -5.03 5.67 7.58
CA HIS A 40 -5.82 6.77 7.04
C HIS A 40 -6.48 7.54 8.20
N GLY A 41 -6.11 8.78 8.32
CA GLY A 41 -6.62 9.73 9.31
C GLY A 41 -7.49 9.17 10.41
N ASN A 42 -8.76 9.16 10.17
CA ASN A 42 -9.72 8.67 11.11
C ASN A 42 -10.26 7.33 10.62
N THR A 43 -10.16 6.33 11.46
CA THR A 43 -10.61 4.99 11.08
C THR A 43 -12.13 4.89 10.92
N ARG A 44 -12.83 5.93 11.18
CA ARG A 44 -14.25 5.95 10.90
C ARG A 44 -14.46 6.20 9.42
N VAL A 45 -14.34 5.19 8.66
CA VAL A 45 -14.41 5.35 7.22
C VAL A 45 -15.86 5.23 6.78
N ARG A 46 -16.52 6.32 6.74
CA ARG A 46 -17.91 6.30 6.31
C ARG A 46 -18.08 6.42 4.82
N THR A 47 -17.02 6.81 4.19
CA THR A 47 -17.07 7.06 2.76
C THR A 47 -17.23 5.82 1.92
N ILE A 48 -17.04 4.66 2.51
CA ILE A 48 -17.01 3.44 1.71
C ILE A 48 -18.30 2.63 1.87
N GLY A 49 -19.32 3.27 2.30
CA GLY A 49 -20.58 2.63 2.30
C GLY A 49 -20.89 1.79 3.52
N ILE A 50 -22.01 1.17 3.43
CA ILE A 50 -22.62 0.50 4.56
C ILE A 50 -21.81 -0.65 5.12
N ALA A 51 -21.19 -1.40 4.25
CA ALA A 51 -20.42 -2.56 4.69
C ALA A 51 -19.32 -2.16 5.65
N LEU A 52 -18.65 -1.06 5.36
CA LEU A 52 -17.57 -0.59 6.21
C LEU A 52 -18.08 -0.01 7.51
N THR A 53 -19.20 0.67 7.44
CA THR A 53 -19.81 1.21 8.64
C THR A 53 -20.12 0.10 9.61
N ARG A 54 -20.63 -1.00 9.09
CA ARG A 54 -21.01 -2.14 9.92
C ARG A 54 -19.82 -2.86 10.49
N GLY A 55 -18.75 -2.98 9.73
CA GLY A 55 -17.55 -3.65 10.17
C GLY A 55 -16.51 -2.74 10.78
N SER A 56 -16.90 -1.53 11.12
CA SER A 56 -15.95 -0.50 11.51
C SER A 56 -15.09 -0.84 12.71
N ARG A 57 -15.55 -1.68 13.60
CA ARG A 57 -14.76 -2.03 14.76
C ARG A 57 -13.43 -2.66 14.42
N GLY A 58 -13.45 -3.57 13.48
CA GLY A 58 -12.23 -4.26 13.09
C GLY A 58 -11.59 -3.72 11.83
N THR A 59 -12.23 -2.74 11.20
CA THR A 59 -11.75 -2.24 9.92
C THR A 59 -10.67 -1.20 10.09
N LYS A 60 -9.59 -1.38 9.34
CA LYS A 60 -8.52 -0.39 9.29
C LYS A 60 -8.29 0.04 7.86
N ALA A 61 -8.14 1.34 7.67
CA ALA A 61 -7.78 1.91 6.38
C ALA A 61 -6.32 2.31 6.45
N VAL A 62 -5.49 1.69 5.63
CA VAL A 62 -4.06 1.95 5.64
C VAL A 62 -3.62 2.54 4.32
N ASN A 63 -2.70 3.47 4.38
CA ASN A 63 -2.15 4.13 3.21
C ASN A 63 -0.81 3.52 2.83
N VAL A 64 -0.68 3.16 1.57
CA VAL A 64 0.56 2.61 1.03
C VAL A 64 0.91 3.40 -0.21
N MET A 65 2.18 3.76 -0.34
CA MET A 65 2.65 4.54 -1.47
C MET A 65 3.30 3.68 -2.53
N ASN A 66 3.05 4.04 -3.78
CA ASN A 66 3.75 3.47 -4.93
C ASN A 66 3.75 1.94 -4.95
N VAL A 67 2.56 1.35 -4.95
CA VAL A 67 2.45 -0.11 -4.94
C VAL A 67 2.92 -0.70 -6.26
N TRP A 68 3.88 -1.61 -6.18
CA TRP A 68 4.36 -2.37 -7.32
C TRP A 68 3.74 -3.77 -7.26
N ASP A 69 2.88 -4.07 -8.23
CA ASP A 69 2.11 -5.32 -8.21
C ASP A 69 2.78 -6.45 -8.99
N GLY A 70 4.04 -6.29 -9.31
CA GLY A 70 4.78 -7.29 -10.10
C GLY A 70 4.85 -6.93 -11.56
N GLU A 71 3.91 -6.13 -12.04
CA GLU A 71 3.88 -5.72 -13.43
C GLU A 71 4.11 -4.22 -13.58
N LYS A 72 3.38 -3.44 -12.80
CA LYS A 72 3.51 -1.99 -12.88
C LYS A 72 3.47 -1.36 -11.50
N VAL A 73 3.88 -0.13 -11.41
CA VAL A 73 3.86 0.64 -10.18
C VAL A 73 2.67 1.60 -10.22
N HIS A 74 1.84 1.51 -9.21
CA HIS A 74 0.71 2.43 -9.04
C HIS A 74 1.24 3.64 -8.27
N ILE A 75 1.66 4.66 -8.99
CA ILE A 75 2.28 5.83 -8.37
C ILE A 75 1.25 6.61 -7.57
N GLY A 76 1.65 6.99 -6.35
CA GLY A 76 0.79 7.74 -5.47
C GLY A 76 0.28 6.89 -4.31
N ARG A 77 -0.63 7.47 -3.57
CA ARG A 77 -1.18 6.82 -2.39
C ARG A 77 -2.34 5.89 -2.73
N SER A 78 -2.31 4.71 -2.17
CA SER A 78 -3.42 3.77 -2.25
C SER A 78 -3.92 3.53 -0.83
N THR A 79 -5.22 3.67 -0.62
CA THR A 79 -5.80 3.40 0.69
C THR A 79 -6.51 2.05 0.61
N ILE A 80 -6.11 1.14 1.48
CA ILE A 80 -6.62 -0.23 1.47
C ILE A 80 -7.31 -0.53 2.78
N PHE A 81 -8.43 -1.20 2.71
CA PHE A 81 -9.26 -1.48 3.87
C PHE A 81 -9.17 -2.94 4.27
N TYR A 82 -8.91 -3.18 5.55
CA TYR A 82 -8.81 -4.53 6.09
C TYR A 82 -9.72 -4.66 7.29
N SER A 83 -10.53 -5.71 7.31
CA SER A 83 -11.48 -5.94 8.40
C SER A 83 -10.98 -6.96 9.43
N HIS A 84 -9.94 -7.73 9.08
CA HIS A 84 -9.44 -8.78 9.96
C HIS A 84 -7.97 -8.59 10.32
N GLY A 85 -7.56 -7.35 10.37
CA GLY A 85 -6.17 -7.03 10.67
C GLY A 85 -5.38 -6.77 9.39
N VAL A 86 -4.22 -6.18 9.54
CA VAL A 86 -3.38 -5.78 8.42
C VAL A 86 -2.39 -6.91 8.11
N PRO A 87 -2.49 -7.53 6.93
CA PRO A 87 -1.67 -8.69 6.61
C PRO A 87 -0.32 -8.34 5.98
N PHE A 88 0.26 -7.24 6.38
CA PHE A 88 1.54 -6.81 5.85
C PHE A 88 2.69 -7.56 6.50
N THR A 89 3.75 -7.79 5.72
CA THR A 89 5.01 -8.27 6.26
C THR A 89 6.11 -7.37 5.70
N VAL A 90 7.21 -7.27 6.42
CA VAL A 90 8.31 -6.43 6.00
C VAL A 90 9.06 -7.09 4.84
N ALA A 91 9.31 -6.35 3.77
CA ALA A 91 10.07 -6.87 2.64
C ALA A 91 11.52 -7.09 3.05
N ASN A 92 12.16 -8.13 2.51
CA ASN A 92 13.57 -8.36 2.82
C ASN A 92 14.45 -7.39 2.01
N GLY A 93 15.76 -7.43 2.28
CA GLY A 93 16.68 -6.49 1.65
C GLY A 93 16.66 -6.52 0.14
N ASP A 94 16.68 -7.71 -0.44
CA ASP A 94 16.68 -7.86 -1.89
C ASP A 94 15.38 -7.35 -2.48
N GLU A 95 14.28 -7.65 -1.84
CA GLU A 95 12.97 -7.17 -2.30
C GLU A 95 12.87 -5.66 -2.24
N GLN A 96 13.43 -5.07 -1.19
CA GLN A 96 13.42 -3.62 -1.06
C GLN A 96 14.22 -2.97 -2.18
N ASP A 97 15.36 -3.53 -2.51
CA ASP A 97 16.20 -2.99 -3.57
C ASP A 97 15.50 -3.02 -4.92
N VAL A 98 14.88 -4.14 -5.26
CA VAL A 98 14.15 -4.27 -6.51
C VAL A 98 12.97 -3.31 -6.54
N TYR A 99 12.24 -3.23 -5.43
CA TYR A 99 11.10 -2.33 -5.32
C TYR A 99 11.51 -0.87 -5.57
N LYS A 100 12.59 -0.44 -4.91
CA LYS A 100 13.05 0.94 -5.06
C LYS A 100 13.42 1.24 -6.51
N GLU A 101 14.05 0.29 -7.15
CA GLU A 101 14.43 0.44 -8.56
C GLU A 101 13.22 0.54 -9.45
N LYS A 102 12.21 -0.32 -9.23
CA LYS A 102 10.99 -0.29 -10.03
C LYS A 102 10.24 1.00 -9.85
N VAL A 103 10.18 1.51 -8.63
CA VAL A 103 9.51 2.77 -8.36
C VAL A 103 10.25 3.93 -9.02
N ALA A 104 11.57 3.95 -8.92
CA ALA A 104 12.36 5.00 -9.54
C ALA A 104 12.17 5.02 -11.06
N GLU A 105 12.15 3.84 -11.66
CA GLU A 105 11.93 3.71 -13.08
C GLU A 105 10.54 4.22 -13.48
N ALA A 106 9.53 3.85 -12.72
CA ALA A 106 8.16 4.26 -13.00
C ALA A 106 8.00 5.78 -12.90
N ILE A 107 8.63 6.37 -11.90
CA ILE A 107 8.56 7.83 -11.74
C ILE A 107 9.26 8.52 -12.89
N ARG A 108 10.38 8.01 -13.30
CA ARG A 108 11.13 8.56 -14.42
C ARG A 108 10.33 8.48 -15.71
N ASN A 109 9.71 7.34 -15.97
CA ASN A 109 8.89 7.14 -17.15
C ASN A 109 7.69 8.07 -17.14
N ARG A 110 7.08 8.26 -15.99
CA ARG A 110 5.93 9.14 -15.87
C ARG A 110 6.30 10.59 -16.17
N LYS A 111 7.47 11.01 -15.75
CA LYS A 111 7.94 12.36 -16.04
C LYS A 111 8.16 12.57 -17.53
N GLU A 112 8.69 11.55 -18.20
CA GLU A 112 8.90 11.61 -19.63
C GLU A 112 7.58 11.71 -20.39
N GLU A 113 6.59 10.91 -20.01
CA GLU A 113 5.27 10.95 -20.62
C GLU A 113 4.64 12.31 -20.42
N LYS A 114 4.72 12.84 -19.22
CA LYS A 114 4.15 14.13 -18.90
C LYS A 114 4.82 15.24 -19.69
N LYS A 115 6.11 15.12 -19.91
CA LYS A 115 6.87 16.06 -20.67
C LYS A 115 6.42 16.07 -22.13
N ASP A 116 6.17 14.89 -22.68
CA ASP A 116 5.69 14.78 -24.05
C ASP A 116 4.29 15.36 -24.20
N ASP A 117 3.45 15.18 -23.22
CA ASP A 117 2.09 15.69 -23.25
C ASP A 117 2.03 17.21 -23.27
N ASN A 118 3.07 17.86 -22.82
CA ASN A 118 3.10 19.31 -22.75
C ASN A 118 3.57 19.99 -24.01
N LYS A 119 3.82 19.26 -25.04
CA LYS A 119 4.25 19.82 -26.31
C LYS A 119 3.11 20.39 -27.13
#